data_c0ee7b543cd9008b13a22b9f7620ab66
#
_entry.id   c0ee7b543cd9008b13a22b9f7620ab66
#
_cell.length_a   1.000
_cell.length_b   1.000
_cell.length_c   1.000
_cell.angle_alpha   90.00
_cell.angle_beta   90.00
_cell.angle_gamma   90.00
#
_symmetry.space_group_name_H-M   'P 1'
#
loop_
_entity.id
_entity.type
_entity.pdbx_description
1 polymer ?
#
loop_
_entity_poly.entity_id
_entity_poly.type
_entity_poly.pdbx_seq_one_letter_code
_entity_poly.pdbx_strand_id
1 'polypeptide(L)'
;TYSAYDGFFDTLEITPDNPYLPTELQPVMDQVGYLIFTKDALDWHEDGSEYTRETTRVVAGLEWQPSEDHVVEFAVNQGIFEQKSESTSILLDRFYAAMDTVADANGNPVCRSDLDPTAAYPIDYFAWANGYSGGGFYSDRYYTFTPGDGQCQPLNPFGTYAASPEAQDFITERLTNELEVEQFVLNITAVGSFDVLGGLLDGPIGYAAGIEYRDESSDNQLDPLTLGILPAGTSFTPGVQVSEVSPWLFGFTSFDNTQQFNTSGDYDVTDVFAEIRLPIFA
;
A
#
# COMPACT_ATOMS: atom_id res chain seq x y z
N THR A 1 -2.99 -13.98 -11.23
CA THR A 1 -2.84 -15.30 -10.63
C THR A 1 -2.69 -15.09 -9.15
N TYR A 2 -3.73 -15.32 -8.37
CA TYR A 2 -3.60 -15.40 -6.94
C TYR A 2 -2.92 -16.73 -6.63
N SER A 3 -1.61 -16.71 -6.53
CA SER A 3 -0.85 -17.80 -5.98
C SER A 3 -0.29 -17.34 -4.66
N ALA A 4 -0.89 -17.77 -3.57
CA ALA A 4 -0.24 -17.67 -2.28
C ALA A 4 0.89 -18.69 -2.26
N TYR A 5 2.07 -18.26 -1.95
CA TYR A 5 3.30 -19.02 -2.17
C TYR A 5 3.54 -20.12 -1.14
N ASP A 6 2.57 -20.44 -0.29
CA ASP A 6 2.70 -21.53 0.67
C ASP A 6 1.41 -22.35 0.76
N GLY A 7 1.39 -23.38 0.01
CA GLY A 7 0.69 -24.68 0.18
C GLY A 7 -0.75 -24.73 0.69
N PHE A 8 -1.28 -23.70 1.31
CA PHE A 8 -2.61 -23.67 1.87
C PHE A 8 -3.56 -22.67 1.16
N PHE A 9 -3.01 -21.58 0.60
CA PHE A 9 -3.80 -20.53 -0.06
C PHE A 9 -3.66 -20.50 -1.58
N ASP A 10 -2.78 -21.32 -2.14
CA ASP A 10 -2.64 -21.47 -3.59
C ASP A 10 -3.85 -22.14 -4.23
N THR A 11 -4.76 -22.66 -3.43
CA THR A 11 -5.81 -23.53 -3.90
C THR A 11 -7.16 -23.08 -3.36
N LEU A 12 -8.11 -22.96 -4.28
CA LEU A 12 -9.50 -22.76 -3.94
C LEU A 12 -10.12 -24.11 -3.62
N GLU A 13 -10.74 -24.21 -2.44
CA GLU A 13 -11.46 -25.41 -2.04
C GLU A 13 -12.96 -25.23 -2.22
N ILE A 14 -13.59 -26.22 -2.84
CA ILE A 14 -15.04 -26.28 -3.02
C ILE A 14 -15.56 -27.58 -2.45
N THR A 15 -16.68 -27.49 -1.76
CA THR A 15 -17.39 -28.61 -1.15
C THR A 15 -18.45 -29.20 -2.10
N PRO A 16 -18.85 -30.49 -1.92
CA PRO A 16 -19.82 -31.16 -2.79
C PRO A 16 -21.22 -30.52 -2.85
N ASP A 17 -21.57 -29.73 -1.84
CA ASP A 17 -22.86 -29.04 -1.73
C ASP A 17 -22.89 -27.67 -2.40
N ASN A 18 -21.80 -27.28 -3.07
CA ASN A 18 -21.75 -26.02 -3.83
C ASN A 18 -22.65 -26.12 -5.09
N PRO A 19 -23.70 -25.28 -5.22
CA PRO A 19 -24.63 -25.34 -6.34
C PRO A 19 -24.05 -24.93 -7.71
N TYR A 20 -22.89 -24.30 -7.72
CA TYR A 20 -22.18 -23.97 -8.96
C TYR A 20 -21.31 -25.12 -9.49
N LEU A 21 -21.17 -26.20 -8.72
CA LEU A 21 -20.34 -27.33 -9.13
C LEU A 21 -20.87 -27.95 -10.43
N PRO A 22 -20.03 -28.06 -11.48
CA PRO A 22 -20.40 -28.77 -12.70
C PRO A 22 -20.84 -30.21 -12.44
N THR A 23 -21.96 -30.65 -13.03
CA THR A 23 -22.50 -31.99 -12.80
C THR A 23 -21.54 -33.11 -13.16
N GLU A 24 -20.63 -32.87 -14.09
CA GLU A 24 -19.59 -33.81 -14.52
C GLU A 24 -18.57 -34.08 -13.42
N LEU A 25 -18.37 -33.14 -12.49
CA LEU A 25 -17.45 -33.27 -11.36
C LEU A 25 -18.10 -33.91 -10.13
N GLN A 26 -19.43 -33.95 -10.04
CA GLN A 26 -20.14 -34.47 -8.88
C GLN A 26 -19.72 -35.88 -8.49
N PRO A 27 -19.55 -36.87 -9.40
CA PRO A 27 -19.11 -38.22 -9.02
C PRO A 27 -17.70 -38.27 -8.39
N VAL A 28 -16.83 -37.32 -8.76
CA VAL A 28 -15.49 -37.22 -8.15
C VAL A 28 -15.63 -36.60 -6.77
N MET A 29 -16.42 -35.53 -6.65
CA MET A 29 -16.68 -34.84 -5.40
C MET A 29 -17.28 -35.75 -4.34
N ASP A 30 -18.23 -36.62 -4.73
CA ASP A 30 -18.86 -37.62 -3.84
C ASP A 30 -17.86 -38.64 -3.28
N GLN A 31 -16.75 -38.85 -3.98
CA GLN A 31 -15.70 -39.80 -3.55
C GLN A 31 -14.61 -39.12 -2.71
N VAL A 32 -14.25 -37.89 -3.09
CA VAL A 32 -13.08 -37.18 -2.51
C VAL A 32 -13.49 -36.24 -1.40
N GLY A 33 -14.72 -35.67 -1.47
CA GLY A 33 -15.29 -34.77 -0.48
C GLY A 33 -14.95 -33.29 -0.71
N TYR A 34 -14.00 -32.97 -1.56
CA TYR A 34 -13.63 -31.60 -1.90
C TYR A 34 -12.93 -31.53 -3.26
N LEU A 35 -12.95 -30.36 -3.87
CA LEU A 35 -12.21 -30.03 -5.07
C LEU A 35 -11.23 -28.90 -4.78
N ILE A 36 -9.98 -29.13 -5.11
CA ILE A 36 -8.95 -28.10 -5.09
C ILE A 36 -8.64 -27.70 -6.53
N PHE A 37 -8.66 -26.40 -6.81
CA PHE A 37 -8.32 -25.87 -8.12
C PHE A 37 -7.66 -24.49 -8.02
N THR A 38 -7.07 -24.06 -9.11
CA THR A 38 -6.55 -22.71 -9.27
C THR A 38 -7.30 -22.03 -10.39
N LYS A 39 -7.56 -20.75 -10.26
CA LYS A 39 -8.19 -19.93 -11.28
C LYS A 39 -7.45 -18.60 -11.41
N ASP A 40 -7.31 -18.13 -12.64
CA ASP A 40 -6.92 -16.76 -12.90
C ASP A 40 -8.09 -15.83 -12.57
N ALA A 41 -7.88 -14.88 -11.66
CA ALA A 41 -8.93 -14.06 -11.06
C ALA A 41 -9.26 -12.80 -11.87
N LEU A 42 -8.83 -12.71 -13.12
CA LEU A 42 -9.01 -11.55 -13.99
C LEU A 42 -10.48 -11.13 -14.21
N ASP A 43 -11.42 -12.04 -13.95
CA ASP A 43 -12.86 -11.81 -14.08
C ASP A 43 -13.58 -11.63 -12.74
N TRP A 44 -12.86 -11.55 -11.62
CA TRP A 44 -13.47 -11.37 -10.30
C TRP A 44 -13.50 -9.93 -9.83
N HIS A 45 -12.64 -9.09 -10.36
CA HIS A 45 -12.60 -7.65 -10.10
C HIS A 45 -11.90 -6.92 -11.25
N GLU A 46 -12.14 -5.64 -11.37
CA GLU A 46 -11.38 -4.78 -12.27
C GLU A 46 -10.04 -4.44 -11.60
N ASP A 47 -8.96 -4.90 -12.23
CA ASP A 47 -7.60 -4.55 -11.84
C ASP A 47 -7.28 -3.14 -12.37
N GLY A 48 -7.42 -2.14 -11.53
CA GLY A 48 -7.15 -0.75 -11.89
C GLY A 48 -6.54 0.02 -10.73
N SER A 49 -5.43 0.71 -11.00
CA SER A 49 -4.87 1.67 -10.06
C SER A 49 -4.92 3.06 -10.66
N GLU A 50 -5.42 4.01 -9.91
CA GLU A 50 -5.44 5.43 -10.25
C GLU A 50 -4.40 6.16 -9.38
N TYR A 51 -3.60 7.01 -10.02
CA TYR A 51 -2.60 7.81 -9.34
C TYR A 51 -2.82 9.28 -9.61
N THR A 52 -3.08 10.03 -8.56
CA THR A 52 -3.06 11.50 -8.60
C THR A 52 -1.74 11.97 -8.00
N ARG A 53 -1.03 12.84 -8.73
CA ARG A 53 0.24 13.41 -8.29
C ARG A 53 0.21 14.91 -8.43
N GLU A 54 0.57 15.57 -7.35
CA GLU A 54 0.70 17.02 -7.31
C GLU A 54 2.10 17.42 -6.87
N THR A 55 2.61 18.49 -7.44
CA THR A 55 3.90 19.06 -7.02
C THR A 55 3.75 20.57 -6.90
N THR A 56 3.98 21.07 -5.72
CA THR A 56 4.05 22.50 -5.43
C THR A 56 5.50 22.88 -5.17
N ARG A 57 6.00 23.89 -5.86
CA ARG A 57 7.35 24.38 -5.67
C ARG A 57 7.39 25.90 -5.64
N VAL A 58 8.04 26.43 -4.62
CA VAL A 58 8.29 27.88 -4.48
C VAL A 58 9.80 28.10 -4.42
N VAL A 59 10.30 28.98 -5.27
CA VAL A 59 11.71 29.37 -5.31
C VAL A 59 11.81 30.89 -5.21
N ALA A 60 12.66 31.38 -4.33
CA ALA A 60 13.01 32.79 -4.24
C ALA A 60 14.52 32.94 -4.13
N GLY A 61 15.04 34.00 -4.71
CA GLY A 61 16.47 34.29 -4.68
C GLY A 61 16.74 35.77 -4.67
N LEU A 62 17.90 36.13 -4.15
CA LEU A 62 18.44 37.46 -4.10
C LEU A 62 19.90 37.45 -4.50
N GLU A 63 20.24 38.25 -5.47
CA GLU A 63 21.64 38.55 -5.81
C GLU A 63 22.04 39.87 -5.19
N TRP A 64 23.16 39.90 -4.50
CA TRP A 64 23.75 41.10 -3.93
C TRP A 64 25.17 41.27 -4.45
N GLN A 65 25.45 42.40 -5.06
CA GLN A 65 26.74 42.78 -5.61
C GLN A 65 27.40 43.85 -4.76
N PRO A 66 28.19 43.50 -3.73
CA PRO A 66 28.83 44.48 -2.85
C PRO A 66 29.92 45.30 -3.55
N SER A 67 30.49 44.79 -4.64
CA SER A 67 31.42 45.50 -5.53
C SER A 67 31.38 44.92 -6.94
N GLU A 68 32.09 45.55 -7.88
CA GLU A 68 32.17 45.03 -9.28
C GLU A 68 32.75 43.63 -9.40
N ASP A 69 33.58 43.24 -8.45
CA ASP A 69 34.31 41.97 -8.46
C ASP A 69 33.70 40.89 -7.56
N HIS A 70 32.62 41.16 -6.84
CA HIS A 70 32.04 40.24 -5.86
C HIS A 70 30.53 40.13 -6.02
N VAL A 71 30.03 38.91 -6.01
CA VAL A 71 28.59 38.59 -6.05
C VAL A 71 28.29 37.60 -4.92
N VAL A 72 27.20 37.84 -4.21
CA VAL A 72 26.65 36.92 -3.23
C VAL A 72 25.21 36.61 -3.65
N GLU A 73 24.92 35.31 -3.75
CA GLU A 73 23.59 34.83 -4.06
C GLU A 73 23.00 34.13 -2.86
N PHE A 74 21.71 34.41 -2.63
CA PHE A 74 20.87 33.73 -1.65
C PHE A 74 19.73 33.09 -2.41
N ALA A 75 19.49 31.82 -2.18
CA ALA A 75 18.37 31.10 -2.78
C ALA A 75 17.67 30.24 -1.74
N VAL A 76 16.35 30.24 -1.78
CA VAL A 76 15.50 29.32 -1.01
C VAL A 76 14.55 28.62 -1.95
N ASN A 77 14.38 27.32 -1.72
CA ASN A 77 13.49 26.48 -2.45
C ASN A 77 12.68 25.62 -1.46
N GLN A 78 11.36 25.64 -1.60
CA GLN A 78 10.44 24.74 -0.91
C GLN A 78 9.69 23.94 -1.97
N GLY A 79 9.76 22.62 -1.87
CA GLY A 79 9.03 21.68 -2.70
C GLY A 79 8.17 20.77 -1.85
N ILE A 80 6.95 20.48 -2.31
CA ILE A 80 6.05 19.49 -1.73
C ILE A 80 5.57 18.62 -2.89
N PHE A 81 5.72 17.32 -2.74
CA PHE A 81 5.18 16.32 -3.65
C PHE A 81 4.18 15.46 -2.90
N GLU A 82 2.97 15.38 -3.44
CA GLU A 82 1.88 14.57 -2.92
C GLU A 82 1.48 13.53 -3.96
N GLN A 83 1.27 12.30 -3.52
CA GLN A 83 0.73 11.24 -4.34
C GLN A 83 -0.38 10.54 -3.59
N LYS A 84 -1.56 10.49 -4.21
CA LYS A 84 -2.64 9.60 -3.82
C LYS A 84 -2.73 8.46 -4.81
N SER A 85 -2.72 7.23 -4.33
CA SER A 85 -2.97 6.04 -5.13
C SER A 85 -4.24 5.34 -4.66
N GLU A 86 -5.10 5.02 -5.59
CA GLU A 86 -6.35 4.30 -5.34
C GLU A 86 -6.33 3.02 -6.16
N SER A 87 -6.63 1.89 -5.53
CA SER A 87 -6.69 0.59 -6.18
C SER A 87 -7.81 -0.26 -5.60
N THR A 88 -8.41 -1.11 -6.43
CA THR A 88 -9.37 -2.10 -5.95
C THR A 88 -8.63 -3.33 -5.46
N SER A 89 -8.98 -3.83 -4.29
CA SER A 89 -8.38 -5.03 -3.72
C SER A 89 -9.46 -5.99 -3.23
N ILE A 90 -9.15 -7.28 -3.28
CA ILE A 90 -10.02 -8.32 -2.73
C ILE A 90 -9.80 -8.38 -1.21
N LEU A 91 -10.89 -8.44 -0.45
CA LEU A 91 -10.89 -8.69 0.99
C LEU A 91 -11.02 -10.19 1.25
N LEU A 92 -10.08 -10.74 2.00
CA LEU A 92 -9.92 -12.19 2.19
C LEU A 92 -11.14 -12.85 2.82
N ASP A 93 -11.62 -12.30 3.91
CA ASP A 93 -12.77 -12.84 4.66
C ASP A 93 -14.07 -12.80 3.82
N ARG A 94 -14.30 -11.74 3.06
CA ARG A 94 -15.44 -11.64 2.13
C ARG A 94 -15.31 -12.61 0.97
N PHE A 95 -14.10 -12.74 0.42
CA PHE A 95 -13.84 -13.64 -0.68
C PHE A 95 -14.12 -15.09 -0.31
N TYR A 96 -13.61 -15.56 0.83
CA TYR A 96 -13.84 -16.93 1.26
C TYR A 96 -15.30 -17.17 1.69
N ALA A 97 -15.98 -16.18 2.26
CA ALA A 97 -17.39 -16.27 2.53
C ALA A 97 -18.22 -16.39 1.24
N ALA A 98 -17.89 -15.63 0.21
CA ALA A 98 -18.56 -15.69 -1.09
C ALA A 98 -18.28 -17.00 -1.83
N MET A 99 -17.08 -17.57 -1.68
CA MET A 99 -16.70 -18.86 -2.27
C MET A 99 -17.40 -20.04 -1.61
N ASP A 100 -17.68 -19.96 -0.30
CA ASP A 100 -18.41 -21.02 0.44
C ASP A 100 -19.92 -20.88 0.20
N THR A 101 -20.33 -21.21 -1.00
CA THR A 101 -21.71 -21.12 -1.49
C THR A 101 -22.44 -22.46 -1.32
N VAL A 102 -23.66 -22.39 -0.83
CA VAL A 102 -24.57 -23.52 -0.69
C VAL A 102 -25.94 -23.20 -1.27
N ALA A 103 -26.78 -24.23 -1.44
CA ALA A 103 -28.18 -24.01 -1.83
C ALA A 103 -29.05 -23.73 -0.61
N ASP A 104 -29.91 -22.69 -0.69
CA ASP A 104 -30.96 -22.45 0.28
C ASP A 104 -32.11 -23.50 0.16
N ALA A 105 -33.13 -23.39 0.99
CA ALA A 105 -34.28 -24.30 0.98
C ALA A 105 -35.08 -24.27 -0.34
N ASN A 106 -34.90 -23.26 -1.19
CA ASN A 106 -35.53 -23.12 -2.49
C ASN A 106 -34.58 -23.53 -3.64
N GLY A 107 -33.34 -23.89 -3.33
CA GLY A 107 -32.31 -24.26 -4.30
C GLY A 107 -31.54 -23.07 -4.88
N ASN A 108 -31.66 -21.87 -4.31
CA ASN A 108 -30.89 -20.71 -4.75
C ASN A 108 -29.49 -20.73 -4.15
N PRO A 109 -28.46 -20.32 -4.88
CA PRO A 109 -27.12 -20.11 -4.32
C PRO A 109 -27.13 -19.00 -3.26
N VAL A 110 -26.58 -19.29 -2.08
CA VAL A 110 -26.40 -18.34 -0.98
C VAL A 110 -25.06 -18.63 -0.31
N CYS A 111 -24.46 -17.64 0.34
CA CYS A 111 -23.30 -17.88 1.18
C CYS A 111 -23.68 -18.74 2.38
N ARG A 112 -22.86 -19.74 2.73
CA ARG A 112 -23.10 -20.56 3.92
C ARG A 112 -23.13 -19.71 5.18
N SER A 113 -22.31 -18.63 5.24
CA SER A 113 -22.26 -17.69 6.35
C SER A 113 -23.58 -16.95 6.61
N ASP A 114 -24.48 -16.84 5.63
CA ASP A 114 -25.81 -16.24 5.82
C ASP A 114 -26.78 -17.21 6.47
N LEU A 115 -26.59 -18.51 6.30
CA LEU A 115 -27.39 -19.55 6.95
C LEU A 115 -26.82 -19.93 8.34
N ASP A 116 -25.50 -19.92 8.47
CA ASP A 116 -24.76 -20.19 9.70
C ASP A 116 -23.60 -19.20 9.85
N PRO A 117 -23.77 -18.14 10.64
CA PRO A 117 -22.70 -17.15 10.83
C PRO A 117 -21.39 -17.73 11.38
N THR A 118 -21.44 -18.91 12.01
CA THR A 118 -20.24 -19.56 12.56
C THR A 118 -19.40 -20.26 11.51
N ALA A 119 -19.91 -20.43 10.29
CA ALA A 119 -19.20 -21.02 9.18
C ALA A 119 -18.21 -20.03 8.50
N ALA A 120 -18.35 -18.72 8.72
CA ALA A 120 -17.44 -17.73 8.17
C ALA A 120 -16.05 -17.84 8.80
N TYR A 121 -15.01 -17.73 7.97
CA TYR A 121 -13.63 -17.69 8.41
C TYR A 121 -13.21 -16.25 8.73
N PRO A 122 -12.83 -15.95 10.00
CA PRO A 122 -12.28 -14.65 10.34
C PRO A 122 -10.88 -14.45 9.78
N ILE A 123 -10.44 -13.20 9.67
CA ILE A 123 -9.13 -12.87 9.12
C ILE A 123 -7.95 -13.49 9.89
N ASP A 124 -8.08 -13.65 11.19
CA ASP A 124 -7.07 -14.28 12.05
C ASP A 124 -6.86 -15.78 11.74
N TYR A 125 -7.84 -16.46 11.16
CA TYR A 125 -7.70 -17.82 10.66
C TYR A 125 -6.63 -17.92 9.58
N PHE A 126 -6.59 -16.97 8.65
CA PHE A 126 -5.64 -16.98 7.55
C PHE A 126 -4.21 -16.72 8.01
N ALA A 127 -4.02 -15.86 9.00
CA ALA A 127 -2.71 -15.65 9.63
C ALA A 127 -2.19 -16.92 10.30
N TRP A 128 -3.04 -17.68 10.96
CA TRP A 128 -2.67 -18.97 11.59
C TRP A 128 -2.32 -20.04 10.56
N ALA A 129 -3.12 -20.17 9.51
CA ALA A 129 -2.93 -21.18 8.49
C ALA A 129 -1.61 -20.98 7.70
N ASN A 130 -1.08 -19.76 7.63
CA ASN A 130 0.22 -19.45 7.06
C ASN A 130 1.43 -19.82 7.95
N GLY A 131 1.23 -20.61 9.00
CA GLY A 131 2.32 -21.09 9.84
C GLY A 131 2.86 -20.07 10.86
N TYR A 132 2.19 -18.95 11.05
CA TYR A 132 2.48 -18.00 12.11
C TYR A 132 1.99 -18.55 13.46
N SER A 133 2.68 -19.55 13.97
CA SER A 133 2.29 -20.33 15.15
C SER A 133 2.52 -19.62 16.49
N GLY A 134 2.78 -18.32 16.49
CA GLY A 134 3.05 -17.57 17.72
C GLY A 134 1.82 -16.93 18.36
N GLY A 135 0.70 -16.85 17.66
CA GLY A 135 -0.54 -16.26 18.15
C GLY A 135 -1.48 -17.32 18.70
N GLY A 136 -1.82 -17.25 19.97
CA GLY A 136 -2.93 -18.03 20.50
C GLY A 136 -4.22 -17.68 19.72
N PHE A 137 -5.19 -18.59 19.71
CA PHE A 137 -6.52 -18.28 19.21
C PHE A 137 -7.07 -17.08 19.99
N TYR A 138 -7.28 -15.97 19.28
CA TYR A 138 -7.94 -14.83 19.88
C TYR A 138 -9.42 -15.16 20.08
N SER A 139 -9.97 -14.73 21.20
CA SER A 139 -11.39 -14.93 21.52
C SER A 139 -12.30 -14.06 20.65
N ASP A 140 -11.72 -12.99 20.04
CA ASP A 140 -12.44 -12.04 19.21
C ASP A 140 -12.14 -12.33 17.73
N ARG A 141 -13.20 -12.41 16.96
CA ARG A 141 -13.13 -12.67 15.53
C ARG A 141 -13.24 -11.36 14.76
N TYR A 142 -12.36 -11.18 13.79
CA TYR A 142 -12.31 -9.96 12.99
C TYR A 142 -12.84 -10.23 11.59
N TYR A 143 -13.83 -9.43 11.19
CA TYR A 143 -14.44 -9.50 9.87
C TYR A 143 -14.61 -8.09 9.30
N THR A 144 -14.51 -7.95 7.97
CA THR A 144 -14.86 -6.73 7.26
C THR A 144 -16.34 -6.66 6.87
N PHE A 145 -17.12 -7.70 7.18
CA PHE A 145 -18.57 -7.79 6.97
C PHE A 145 -19.24 -8.41 8.21
N THR A 146 -20.57 -8.50 8.20
CA THR A 146 -21.31 -9.14 9.30
C THR A 146 -21.85 -10.50 8.84
N PRO A 147 -21.23 -11.64 9.25
CA PRO A 147 -21.78 -12.94 8.91
C PRO A 147 -23.23 -13.10 9.38
N GLY A 148 -24.12 -13.57 8.50
CA GLY A 148 -25.53 -13.80 8.79
C GLY A 148 -26.43 -12.60 8.60
N ASP A 149 -25.98 -11.48 8.08
CA ASP A 149 -26.81 -10.30 7.80
C ASP A 149 -27.47 -10.33 6.40
N GLY A 150 -27.17 -11.34 5.59
CA GLY A 150 -27.71 -11.52 4.25
C GLY A 150 -27.08 -10.61 3.17
N GLN A 151 -25.97 -9.96 3.47
CA GLN A 151 -25.25 -9.10 2.50
C GLN A 151 -24.21 -9.86 1.70
N CYS A 152 -23.80 -11.05 2.15
CA CYS A 152 -22.85 -11.87 1.40
C CYS A 152 -23.45 -12.26 0.04
N GLN A 153 -22.63 -12.13 -1.01
CA GLN A 153 -23.03 -12.46 -2.37
C GLN A 153 -22.24 -13.67 -2.87
N PRO A 154 -22.91 -14.77 -3.22
CA PRO A 154 -22.24 -16.00 -3.62
C PRO A 154 -21.44 -15.81 -4.90
N LEU A 155 -20.19 -16.23 -4.87
CA LEU A 155 -19.25 -16.14 -5.99
C LEU A 155 -19.25 -17.45 -6.77
N ASN A 156 -19.58 -17.38 -8.08
CA ASN A 156 -19.42 -18.53 -8.98
C ASN A 156 -17.98 -18.62 -9.49
N PRO A 157 -17.19 -19.61 -9.06
CA PRO A 157 -15.80 -19.77 -9.50
C PRO A 157 -15.66 -20.47 -10.87
N PHE A 158 -16.72 -21.06 -11.39
CA PHE A 158 -16.69 -21.85 -12.63
C PHE A 158 -17.06 -21.02 -13.84
N GLY A 159 -16.28 -21.17 -14.91
CA GLY A 159 -16.46 -20.43 -16.16
C GLY A 159 -15.74 -19.07 -16.16
N THR A 160 -15.71 -18.44 -17.34
CA THR A 160 -15.13 -17.12 -17.54
C THR A 160 -16.24 -16.08 -17.38
N TYR A 161 -16.00 -15.00 -16.62
CA TYR A 161 -16.97 -13.94 -16.32
C TYR A 161 -18.27 -14.47 -15.68
N ALA A 162 -18.15 -15.49 -14.86
CA ALA A 162 -19.29 -16.12 -14.17
C ALA A 162 -19.63 -15.45 -12.83
N ALA A 163 -18.76 -14.62 -12.31
CA ALA A 163 -19.03 -13.81 -11.11
C ALA A 163 -20.06 -12.72 -11.43
N SER A 164 -21.08 -12.59 -10.57
CA SER A 164 -22.02 -11.49 -10.69
C SER A 164 -21.40 -10.16 -10.27
N PRO A 165 -21.88 -9.01 -10.77
CA PRO A 165 -21.42 -7.71 -10.29
C PRO A 165 -21.56 -7.54 -8.77
N GLU A 166 -22.65 -8.05 -8.20
CA GLU A 166 -22.92 -7.98 -6.77
C GLU A 166 -21.89 -8.80 -5.96
N ALA A 167 -21.46 -9.96 -6.49
CA ALA A 167 -20.40 -10.75 -5.86
C ALA A 167 -19.04 -10.07 -5.96
N GLN A 168 -18.76 -9.44 -7.11
CA GLN A 168 -17.53 -8.64 -7.30
C GLN A 168 -17.49 -7.46 -6.32
N ASP A 169 -18.59 -6.70 -6.22
CA ASP A 169 -18.71 -5.56 -5.31
C ASP A 169 -18.58 -6.01 -3.84
N PHE A 170 -19.12 -7.18 -3.48
CA PHE A 170 -19.04 -7.69 -2.13
C PHE A 170 -17.61 -8.07 -1.73
N ILE A 171 -16.87 -8.73 -2.61
CA ILE A 171 -15.53 -9.24 -2.29
C ILE A 171 -14.44 -8.17 -2.40
N THR A 172 -14.73 -7.00 -2.97
CA THR A 172 -13.72 -5.97 -3.22
C THR A 172 -13.94 -4.72 -2.38
N GLU A 173 -12.85 -3.97 -2.20
CA GLU A 173 -12.88 -2.63 -1.60
C GLU A 173 -11.89 -1.73 -2.33
N ARG A 174 -12.20 -0.43 -2.42
CA ARG A 174 -11.27 0.57 -2.97
C ARG A 174 -10.38 1.11 -1.86
N LEU A 175 -9.11 0.86 -1.97
CA LEU A 175 -8.08 1.25 -1.00
C LEU A 175 -7.40 2.54 -1.44
N THR A 176 -7.03 3.37 -0.48
CA THR A 176 -6.32 4.64 -0.72
C THR A 176 -5.02 4.67 0.07
N ASN A 177 -3.89 4.86 -0.64
CA ASN A 177 -2.61 5.13 0.00
C ASN A 177 -2.15 6.55 -0.37
N GLU A 178 -1.53 7.24 0.57
CA GLU A 178 -1.05 8.61 0.43
C GLU A 178 0.45 8.67 0.73
N LEU A 179 1.17 9.39 -0.13
CA LEU A 179 2.59 9.68 0.04
C LEU A 179 2.80 11.18 -0.07
N GLU A 180 3.45 11.76 0.94
CA GLU A 180 3.94 13.14 0.92
C GLU A 180 5.46 13.15 1.05
N VAL A 181 6.10 13.98 0.23
CA VAL A 181 7.54 14.24 0.33
C VAL A 181 7.75 15.75 0.31
N GLU A 182 8.41 16.25 1.34
CA GLU A 182 8.78 17.67 1.44
C GLU A 182 10.28 17.86 1.32
N GLN A 183 10.69 18.95 0.70
CA GLN A 183 12.08 19.36 0.61
C GLN A 183 12.18 20.86 0.81
N PHE A 184 13.03 21.28 1.74
CA PHE A 184 13.48 22.65 1.91
C PHE A 184 14.98 22.75 1.61
N VAL A 185 15.37 23.74 0.79
CA VAL A 185 16.78 24.00 0.49
C VAL A 185 17.05 25.51 0.66
N LEU A 186 18.07 25.80 1.46
CA LEU A 186 18.65 27.13 1.56
C LEU A 186 20.08 27.08 1.02
N ASN A 187 20.40 27.94 0.04
CA ASN A 187 21.72 28.04 -0.55
C ASN A 187 22.25 29.46 -0.45
N ILE A 188 23.49 29.61 -0.03
CA ILE A 188 24.22 30.88 -0.02
C ILE A 188 25.55 30.63 -0.74
N THR A 189 25.79 31.36 -1.82
CA THR A 189 27.05 31.31 -2.57
C THR A 189 27.69 32.68 -2.69
N ALA A 190 28.99 32.71 -2.60
CA ALA A 190 29.78 33.92 -2.82
C ALA A 190 30.87 33.63 -3.85
N VAL A 191 30.93 34.43 -4.88
CA VAL A 191 31.96 34.34 -5.92
C VAL A 191 32.62 35.73 -6.10
N GLY A 192 33.88 35.71 -6.40
CA GLY A 192 34.56 37.00 -6.64
C GLY A 192 36.04 36.83 -6.99
N SER A 193 36.70 37.96 -7.06
CA SER A 193 38.12 38.03 -7.27
C SER A 193 38.76 39.19 -6.52
N PHE A 194 40.03 39.03 -6.16
CA PHE A 194 40.81 40.09 -5.55
C PHE A 194 42.25 40.05 -6.01
N ASP A 195 42.84 41.20 -6.22
CA ASP A 195 44.26 41.37 -6.54
C ASP A 195 45.01 41.68 -5.23
N VAL A 196 45.61 40.63 -4.66
CA VAL A 196 46.32 40.75 -3.38
C VAL A 196 47.82 40.89 -3.54
N LEU A 197 48.36 40.53 -4.72
CA LEU A 197 49.81 40.38 -4.89
C LEU A 197 50.45 41.35 -5.86
N GLY A 198 49.71 42.40 -6.30
CA GLY A 198 50.27 43.53 -7.03
C GLY A 198 51.15 43.21 -8.20
N GLY A 199 50.73 42.25 -9.06
CA GLY A 199 51.46 41.85 -10.27
C GLY A 199 52.46 40.71 -10.11
N LEU A 200 52.47 40.01 -8.96
CA LEU A 200 53.17 38.74 -8.78
C LEU A 200 52.52 37.54 -9.47
N LEU A 201 51.21 37.65 -9.74
CA LEU A 201 50.40 36.68 -10.50
C LEU A 201 49.94 37.33 -11.81
N ASP A 202 49.59 36.53 -12.78
CA ASP A 202 49.18 36.95 -14.11
C ASP A 202 47.66 37.30 -14.16
N GLY A 203 47.14 37.80 -13.05
CA GLY A 203 45.74 38.24 -12.86
C GLY A 203 45.24 38.10 -11.43
N PRO A 204 43.97 38.46 -11.17
CA PRO A 204 43.38 38.39 -9.85
C PRO A 204 43.14 36.93 -9.41
N ILE A 205 43.21 36.71 -8.11
CA ILE A 205 42.84 35.44 -7.49
C ILE A 205 41.33 35.37 -7.46
N GLY A 206 40.77 34.34 -8.11
CA GLY A 206 39.36 34.05 -8.07
C GLY A 206 38.99 33.15 -6.88
N TYR A 207 37.78 33.30 -6.34
CA TYR A 207 37.24 32.41 -5.34
C TYR A 207 35.77 32.09 -5.58
N ALA A 208 35.34 30.93 -5.14
CA ALA A 208 33.94 30.57 -4.92
C ALA A 208 33.82 29.88 -3.56
N ALA A 209 32.78 30.22 -2.81
CA ALA A 209 32.48 29.56 -1.54
C ALA A 209 30.98 29.54 -1.32
N GLY A 210 30.48 28.56 -0.63
CA GLY A 210 29.07 28.48 -0.35
C GLY A 210 28.73 27.50 0.78
N ILE A 211 27.51 27.64 1.20
CA ILE A 211 26.85 26.76 2.16
C ILE A 211 25.46 26.42 1.64
N GLU A 212 25.12 25.15 1.71
CA GLU A 212 23.77 24.65 1.44
C GLU A 212 23.26 23.96 2.71
N TYR A 213 22.04 24.27 3.08
CA TYR A 213 21.25 23.52 4.04
C TYR A 213 20.07 22.91 3.33
N ARG A 214 19.84 21.61 3.54
CA ARG A 214 18.73 20.87 3.00
C ARG A 214 18.07 20.07 4.10
N ASP A 215 16.74 20.15 4.14
CA ASP A 215 15.87 19.38 5.01
C ASP A 215 14.88 18.62 4.14
N GLU A 216 14.76 17.32 4.34
CA GLU A 216 13.86 16.45 3.57
C GLU A 216 13.06 15.56 4.52
N SER A 217 11.76 15.43 4.23
CA SER A 217 10.88 14.50 4.93
C SER A 217 10.03 13.70 3.97
N SER A 218 9.61 12.52 4.40
CA SER A 218 8.70 11.64 3.68
C SER A 218 7.73 10.99 4.66
N ASP A 219 6.45 10.99 4.32
CA ASP A 219 5.39 10.31 5.05
C ASP A 219 4.58 9.45 4.06
N ASN A 220 4.45 8.16 4.33
CA ASN A 220 3.68 7.21 3.54
C ASN A 220 2.61 6.57 4.41
N GLN A 221 1.37 6.88 4.13
CA GLN A 221 0.18 6.40 4.82
C GLN A 221 -0.54 5.36 3.97
N LEU A 222 -0.69 4.17 4.50
CA LEU A 222 -1.42 3.08 3.87
C LEU A 222 -2.88 3.08 4.31
N ASP A 223 -3.73 2.51 3.45
CA ASP A 223 -5.12 2.31 3.78
C ASP A 223 -5.29 1.51 5.09
N PRO A 224 -6.22 1.88 5.96
CA PRO A 224 -6.47 1.16 7.22
C PRO A 224 -6.69 -0.35 7.05
N LEU A 225 -7.39 -0.77 5.98
CA LEU A 225 -7.62 -2.19 5.72
C LEU A 225 -6.31 -2.93 5.37
N THR A 226 -5.37 -2.26 4.71
CA THR A 226 -4.03 -2.80 4.46
C THR A 226 -3.25 -2.97 5.76
N LEU A 227 -3.45 -2.07 6.72
CA LEU A 227 -2.82 -2.12 8.04
C LEU A 227 -3.49 -3.09 9.04
N GLY A 228 -4.62 -3.69 8.67
CA GLY A 228 -5.42 -4.50 9.59
C GLY A 228 -6.24 -3.68 10.59
N ILE A 229 -6.64 -2.47 10.20
CA ILE A 229 -7.52 -1.61 11.00
C ILE A 229 -8.94 -1.77 10.48
N LEU A 230 -9.86 -2.16 11.37
CA LEU A 230 -11.27 -2.24 11.03
C LEU A 230 -11.91 -0.85 11.03
N PRO A 231 -12.67 -0.49 10.00
CA PRO A 231 -13.44 0.74 9.98
C PRO A 231 -14.44 0.82 11.14
N ALA A 232 -14.71 2.03 11.62
CA ALA A 232 -15.74 2.24 12.64
C ALA A 232 -17.12 1.78 12.12
N GLY A 233 -17.81 0.95 12.90
CA GLY A 233 -19.11 0.39 12.53
C GLY A 233 -19.08 -1.02 11.96
N THR A 234 -17.91 -1.63 11.76
CA THR A 234 -17.82 -3.06 11.51
C THR A 234 -18.21 -3.88 12.73
N SER A 235 -18.71 -5.10 12.50
CA SER A 235 -19.61 -5.76 13.45
C SER A 235 -18.98 -6.30 14.72
N PHE A 236 -17.74 -6.76 14.69
CA PHE A 236 -17.19 -7.48 15.84
C PHE A 236 -16.25 -6.64 16.69
N THR A 237 -15.37 -5.86 16.09
CA THR A 237 -14.41 -5.04 16.85
C THR A 237 -14.15 -3.71 16.12
N PRO A 238 -15.14 -2.79 16.10
CA PRO A 238 -15.01 -1.54 15.37
C PRO A 238 -13.86 -0.68 15.89
N GLY A 239 -13.01 -0.19 14.96
CA GLY A 239 -11.93 0.72 15.30
C GLY A 239 -10.75 0.10 16.06
N VAL A 240 -10.71 -1.22 16.21
CA VAL A 240 -9.54 -1.92 16.76
C VAL A 240 -8.54 -2.15 15.65
N GLN A 241 -7.31 -1.77 15.89
CA GLN A 241 -6.19 -2.11 15.03
C GLN A 241 -5.78 -3.55 15.29
N VAL A 242 -5.91 -4.41 14.30
CA VAL A 242 -5.63 -5.85 14.45
C VAL A 242 -4.17 -6.09 14.83
N SER A 243 -3.24 -5.27 14.34
CA SER A 243 -1.83 -5.33 14.69
C SER A 243 -1.53 -5.02 16.16
N GLU A 244 -2.40 -4.32 16.87
CA GLU A 244 -2.28 -4.08 18.31
C GLU A 244 -2.71 -5.30 19.13
N VAL A 245 -3.61 -6.11 18.57
CA VAL A 245 -4.10 -7.34 19.21
C VAL A 245 -3.17 -8.50 18.89
N SER A 246 -2.63 -8.54 17.68
CA SER A 246 -1.68 -9.55 17.25
C SER A 246 -0.65 -8.98 16.27
N PRO A 247 0.64 -9.00 16.63
CA PRO A 247 1.70 -8.58 15.70
C PRO A 247 1.85 -9.50 14.48
N TRP A 248 1.10 -10.61 14.44
CA TRP A 248 1.13 -11.62 13.39
C TRP A 248 -0.06 -11.55 12.44
N LEU A 249 -1.04 -10.66 12.72
CA LEU A 249 -2.14 -10.45 11.80
C LEU A 249 -1.74 -9.45 10.72
N PHE A 250 -1.98 -9.86 9.49
CA PHE A 250 -1.82 -9.03 8.29
C PHE A 250 -3.05 -8.16 8.08
N GLY A 251 -2.97 -7.27 7.08
CA GLY A 251 -4.14 -6.54 6.63
C GLY A 251 -5.27 -7.46 6.13
N PHE A 252 -6.44 -6.89 5.93
CA PHE A 252 -7.62 -7.60 5.43
C PHE A 252 -7.56 -7.82 3.92
N THR A 253 -6.61 -7.21 3.25
CA THR A 253 -6.45 -7.27 1.81
C THR A 253 -5.61 -8.46 1.40
N SER A 254 -5.83 -8.88 0.19
CA SER A 254 -5.27 -10.02 -0.54
C SER A 254 -3.97 -10.63 0.00
N PHE A 255 -3.72 -11.80 -0.36
CA PHE A 255 -2.64 -12.77 -0.17
C PHE A 255 -1.19 -12.26 -0.05
N ASP A 256 -0.98 -10.99 0.31
CA ASP A 256 0.35 -10.50 0.64
C ASP A 256 0.70 -10.97 2.06
N ASN A 257 1.60 -11.93 2.14
CA ASN A 257 2.07 -12.52 3.39
C ASN A 257 2.99 -11.60 4.18
N THR A 258 3.01 -10.31 3.89
CA THR A 258 3.89 -9.34 4.52
C THR A 258 3.09 -8.30 5.27
N GLN A 259 3.32 -8.22 6.57
CA GLN A 259 2.77 -7.12 7.35
C GLN A 259 3.32 -5.79 6.82
N GLN A 260 2.41 -4.88 6.51
CA GLN A 260 2.76 -3.55 6.02
C GLN A 260 2.58 -2.52 7.13
N PHE A 261 3.33 -1.42 7.05
CA PHE A 261 3.34 -0.35 8.03
C PHE A 261 3.36 0.99 7.32
N ASN A 262 2.78 2.00 7.96
CA ASN A 262 3.07 3.37 7.61
C ASN A 262 4.55 3.63 7.81
N THR A 263 5.15 4.41 6.94
CA THR A 263 6.57 4.74 7.02
C THR A 263 6.75 6.24 6.94
N SER A 264 7.55 6.78 7.85
CA SER A 264 7.96 8.18 7.80
C SER A 264 9.42 8.32 8.16
N GLY A 265 10.05 9.38 7.69
CA GLY A 265 11.42 9.69 8.00
C GLY A 265 11.78 11.09 7.55
N ASP A 266 12.76 11.67 8.21
CA ASP A 266 13.31 12.97 7.92
C ASP A 266 14.85 12.94 8.06
N TYR A 267 15.51 13.82 7.33
CA TYR A 267 16.93 14.08 7.50
C TYR A 267 17.28 15.49 7.07
N ASP A 268 18.34 16.02 7.66
CA ASP A 268 18.93 17.28 7.24
C ASP A 268 20.42 17.12 6.88
N VAL A 269 20.86 17.97 5.96
CA VAL A 269 22.25 17.99 5.48
C VAL A 269 22.72 19.44 5.41
N THR A 270 23.93 19.69 5.88
CA THR A 270 24.64 20.95 5.68
C THR A 270 25.93 20.69 4.93
N ASP A 271 26.05 21.28 3.75
CA ASP A 271 27.24 21.20 2.91
C ASP A 271 27.95 22.56 2.86
N VAL A 272 29.26 22.52 2.89
CA VAL A 272 30.11 23.71 2.72
C VAL A 272 31.16 23.43 1.65
N PHE A 273 31.32 24.35 0.72
CA PHE A 273 32.34 24.25 -0.30
C PHE A 273 33.18 25.53 -0.41
N ALA A 274 34.42 25.39 -0.85
CA ALA A 274 35.28 26.51 -1.21
C ALA A 274 36.21 26.12 -2.35
N GLU A 275 36.39 27.04 -3.30
CA GLU A 275 37.29 26.91 -4.44
C GLU A 275 38.15 28.19 -4.55
N ILE A 276 39.42 28.01 -4.89
CA ILE A 276 40.36 29.12 -5.18
C ILE A 276 41.01 28.89 -6.53
N ARG A 277 40.98 29.91 -7.39
CA ARG A 277 41.66 29.91 -8.66
C ARG A 277 42.88 30.85 -8.62
N LEU A 278 44.07 30.27 -8.81
CA LEU A 278 45.34 30.99 -8.84
C LEU A 278 45.83 31.10 -10.29
N PRO A 279 45.93 32.29 -10.89
CA PRO A 279 46.48 32.46 -12.22
C PRO A 279 48.04 32.47 -12.17
N ILE A 280 48.64 31.26 -12.20
CA ILE A 280 50.09 31.08 -12.06
C ILE A 280 50.83 31.22 -13.40
N PHE A 281 50.15 30.91 -14.50
CA PHE A 281 50.69 31.00 -15.86
C PHE A 281 49.62 31.59 -16.80
N ALA A 282 50.05 32.49 -17.69
CA ALA A 282 49.26 33.01 -18.81
C ALA A 282 49.26 32.06 -20.00
#